data_d55beee6f3aef3f1dd04911bdd5d7120
#
_entry.id   d55beee6f3aef3f1dd04911bdd5d7120
#
_cell.length_a   1.000
_cell.length_b   1.000
_cell.length_c   1.000
_cell.angle_alpha   90.00
_cell.angle_beta   90.00
_cell.angle_gamma   90.00
#
_symmetry.space_group_name_H-M   'P 1'
#
loop_
_entity.id
_entity.type
_entity.pdbx_description
1 polymer ?
#
loop_
_entity_poly.entity_id
_entity_poly.type
_entity_poly.pdbx_seq_one_letter_code
_entity_poly.pdbx_strand_id
1 'polypeptide(L)'
;MSRIVVLGSGAWGTAIALSLHRRGGHQITLLAHSPEAALEIAEPRENILFLPGFHLPPEIAITASESAVGDAEIVVSVVPSEFLRPTLARIRPYLRPGQIIVSAT
;
A
#
# COMPACT_ATOMS: atom_id res chain seq x y z
N MET A 1 -9.62 15.43 2.52
CA MET A 1 -8.41 14.61 2.31
C MET A 1 -8.64 13.21 2.84
N SER A 2 -8.37 12.20 2.04
CA SER A 2 -8.54 10.80 2.45
C SER A 2 -7.20 10.17 2.81
N ARG A 3 -7.21 9.27 3.80
CA ARG A 3 -6.06 8.43 4.11
C ARG A 3 -6.29 7.08 3.46
N ILE A 4 -5.39 6.70 2.56
CA ILE A 4 -5.53 5.49 1.77
C ILE A 4 -4.31 4.61 1.99
N VAL A 5 -4.54 3.35 2.33
CA VAL A 5 -3.47 2.34 2.39
C VAL A 5 -3.63 1.44 1.17
N VAL A 6 -2.55 1.33 0.40
CA VAL A 6 -2.48 0.38 -0.70
C VAL A 6 -1.79 -0.87 -0.18
N LEU A 7 -2.52 -1.96 -0.14
CA LEU A 7 -2.06 -3.23 0.39
C LEU A 7 -1.47 -4.07 -0.74
N GLY A 8 -0.16 -4.18 -0.74
CA GLY A 8 0.57 -4.88 -1.79
C GLY A 8 1.52 -3.94 -2.54
N SER A 9 2.79 -4.31 -2.57
CA SER A 9 3.85 -3.47 -3.13
C SER A 9 4.46 -4.04 -4.42
N GLY A 10 3.71 -4.83 -5.15
CA GLY A 10 4.13 -5.25 -6.48
C GLY A 10 3.99 -4.10 -7.48
N ALA A 11 4.12 -4.40 -8.76
CA ALA A 11 4.01 -3.39 -9.81
C ALA A 11 2.67 -2.67 -9.78
N TRP A 12 1.59 -3.42 -9.68
CA TRP A 12 0.23 -2.89 -9.69
C TRP A 12 -0.05 -1.99 -8.49
N GLY A 13 0.33 -2.47 -7.27
CA GLY A 13 0.12 -1.68 -6.05
C GLY A 13 0.90 -0.39 -6.08
N THR A 14 2.16 -0.44 -6.52
CA THR A 14 3.00 0.75 -6.63
C THR A 14 2.42 1.73 -7.66
N ALA A 15 1.95 1.24 -8.80
CA ALA A 15 1.34 2.07 -9.82
C ALA A 15 0.07 2.75 -9.32
N ILE A 16 -0.76 2.02 -8.55
CA ILE A 16 -1.98 2.58 -7.97
C ILE A 16 -1.64 3.67 -6.95
N ALA A 17 -0.65 3.43 -6.09
CA ALA A 17 -0.21 4.42 -5.11
C ALA A 17 0.24 5.71 -5.78
N LEU A 18 1.04 5.60 -6.85
CA LEU A 18 1.50 6.76 -7.62
C LEU A 18 0.33 7.49 -8.28
N SER A 19 -0.61 6.74 -8.85
CA SER A 19 -1.77 7.32 -9.52
C SER A 19 -2.64 8.10 -8.54
N LEU A 20 -2.90 7.54 -7.36
CA LEU A 20 -3.69 8.20 -6.33
C LEU A 20 -3.00 9.46 -5.81
N HIS A 21 -1.68 9.38 -5.62
CA HIS A 21 -0.92 10.54 -5.17
C HIS A 21 -0.97 11.67 -6.22
N ARG A 22 -0.86 11.31 -7.49
CA ARG A 22 -0.87 12.28 -8.59
C ARG A 22 -2.18 13.04 -8.68
N ARG A 23 -3.29 12.42 -8.31
CA ARG A 23 -4.60 13.09 -8.27
C ARG A 23 -4.66 14.17 -7.21
N GLY A 24 -3.84 14.06 -6.15
CA GLY A 24 -3.81 15.02 -5.07
C GLY A 24 -4.93 14.84 -4.05
N GLY A 25 -4.76 15.47 -2.89
CA GLY A 25 -5.78 15.45 -1.85
C GLY A 25 -5.84 14.19 -1.00
N HIS A 26 -4.88 13.28 -1.15
CA HIS A 26 -4.86 12.03 -0.39
C HIS A 26 -3.53 11.82 0.29
N GLN A 27 -3.57 11.22 1.48
CA GLN A 27 -2.39 10.65 2.14
C GLN A 27 -2.30 9.19 1.75
N ILE A 28 -1.22 8.81 1.10
CA ILE A 28 -1.05 7.45 0.57
C ILE A 28 0.03 6.72 1.36
N THR A 29 -0.28 5.50 1.79
CA THR A 29 0.68 4.58 2.39
C THR A 29 0.73 3.32 1.55
N LEU A 30 1.93 2.92 1.15
CA LEU A 30 2.15 1.66 0.46
C LEU A 30 2.60 0.64 1.49
N LEU A 31 1.81 -0.41 1.67
CA LEU A 31 2.09 -1.45 2.67
C LEU A 31 2.74 -2.64 1.97
N ALA A 32 4.02 -2.84 2.26
CA ALA A 32 4.80 -3.95 1.73
C ALA A 32 4.60 -5.19 2.60
N HIS A 33 4.86 -6.36 2.05
CA HIS A 33 4.62 -7.63 2.72
C HIS A 33 5.69 -7.98 3.78
N SER A 34 6.83 -7.31 3.77
CA SER A 34 7.91 -7.55 4.73
C SER A 34 8.72 -6.28 4.95
N PRO A 35 9.42 -6.17 6.12
CA PRO A 35 10.30 -5.02 6.34
C PRO A 35 11.38 -4.88 5.27
N GLU A 36 11.92 -5.98 4.79
CA GLU A 36 12.95 -5.98 3.75
C GLU A 36 12.39 -5.39 2.44
N ALA A 37 11.19 -5.81 2.05
CA ALA A 37 10.55 -5.29 0.85
C ALA A 37 10.26 -3.80 0.98
N ALA A 38 9.87 -3.35 2.16
CA ALA A 38 9.63 -1.93 2.40
C ALA A 38 10.91 -1.12 2.25
N LEU A 39 12.03 -1.59 2.81
CA LEU A 39 13.31 -0.91 2.71
C LEU A 39 13.82 -0.87 1.27
N GLU A 40 13.67 -1.93 0.52
CA GLU A 40 14.08 -1.99 -0.88
C GLU A 40 13.41 -0.92 -1.74
N ILE A 41 12.21 -0.50 -1.35
CA ILE A 41 11.48 0.55 -2.05
C ILE A 41 11.76 1.92 -1.43
N ALA A 42 11.80 1.99 -0.11
CA ALA A 42 11.91 3.26 0.62
C ALA A 42 13.28 3.92 0.44
N GLU A 43 14.35 3.15 0.48
CA GLU A 43 15.70 3.72 0.38
C GLU A 43 15.95 4.41 -0.96
N PRO A 44 15.70 3.75 -2.12
CA PRO A 44 15.87 4.43 -3.40
C PRO A 44 14.69 5.31 -3.79
N ARG A 45 13.58 5.24 -3.06
CA ARG A 45 12.30 5.88 -3.44
C ARG A 45 11.83 5.43 -4.81
N GLU A 46 11.99 4.15 -5.08
CA GLU A 46 11.65 3.54 -6.36
C GLU A 46 11.48 2.04 -6.16
N ASN A 47 10.46 1.46 -6.77
CA ASN A 47 10.27 0.01 -6.75
C ASN A 47 11.05 -0.59 -7.93
N ILE A 48 12.35 -0.71 -7.74
CA ILE A 48 13.28 -1.12 -8.81
C ILE A 48 12.95 -2.51 -9.34
N LEU A 49 12.54 -3.39 -8.47
CA LEU A 49 12.29 -4.79 -8.82
C LEU A 49 11.04 -4.97 -9.69
N PHE A 50 9.96 -4.24 -9.37
CA PHE A 50 8.66 -4.47 -10.01
C PHE A 50 8.17 -3.32 -10.87
N LEU A 51 8.62 -2.10 -10.63
CA LEU A 51 8.19 -0.92 -11.38
C LEU A 51 9.34 0.07 -11.51
N PRO A 52 10.41 -0.31 -12.22
CA PRO A 52 11.57 0.58 -12.37
C PRO A 52 11.24 1.82 -13.19
N GLY A 53 11.98 2.89 -12.92
CA GLY A 53 11.87 4.13 -13.68
C GLY A 53 10.85 5.14 -13.13
N PHE A 54 10.11 4.80 -12.06
CA PHE A 54 9.14 5.70 -11.49
C PHE A 54 9.52 6.06 -10.06
N HIS A 55 9.84 7.33 -9.85
CA HIS A 55 10.22 7.84 -8.54
C HIS A 55 9.00 7.99 -7.64
N LEU A 56 9.12 7.50 -6.41
CA LEU A 56 8.06 7.63 -5.41
C LEU A 56 8.23 8.94 -4.65
N PRO A 57 7.25 9.84 -4.70
CA PRO A 57 7.33 11.09 -3.94
C PRO A 57 7.51 10.84 -2.45
N PRO A 58 8.21 11.74 -1.74
CA PRO A 58 8.45 11.56 -0.31
C PRO A 58 7.16 11.56 0.53
N GLU A 59 6.07 12.10 0.01
CA GLU A 59 4.77 12.09 0.69
C GLU A 59 4.13 10.72 0.75
N ILE A 60 4.52 9.79 -0.12
CA ILE A 60 4.02 8.43 -0.04
C ILE A 60 4.79 7.70 1.06
N ALA A 61 4.09 7.30 2.11
CA ALA A 61 4.69 6.50 3.17
C ALA A 61 4.83 5.06 2.71
N ILE A 62 5.96 4.44 3.05
CA ILE A 62 6.25 3.05 2.68
C ILE A 62 6.56 2.32 3.98
N THR A 63 5.79 1.28 4.28
CA THR A 63 5.93 0.56 5.54
C THR A 63 5.58 -0.92 5.36
N ALA A 64 6.02 -1.75 6.28
CA ALA A 64 5.56 -3.14 6.40
C ALA A 64 4.74 -3.32 7.67
N SER A 65 4.43 -2.26 8.39
CA SER A 65 3.65 -2.34 9.62
C SER A 65 2.17 -2.49 9.31
N GLU A 66 1.62 -3.64 9.63
CA GLU A 66 0.23 -3.97 9.35
C GLU A 66 -0.75 -3.08 10.10
N SER A 67 -0.32 -2.51 11.22
CA SER A 67 -1.16 -1.57 11.97
C SER A 67 -1.50 -0.30 11.20
N ALA A 68 -0.76 0.00 10.12
CA ALA A 68 -1.03 1.17 9.28
C ALA A 68 -2.44 1.14 8.68
N VAL A 69 -3.04 -0.05 8.47
CA VAL A 69 -4.40 -0.14 7.94
C VAL A 69 -5.42 0.47 8.88
N GLY A 70 -5.12 0.52 10.18
CA GLY A 70 -6.04 1.07 11.17
C GLY A 70 -6.30 2.56 11.01
N ASP A 71 -5.36 3.29 10.42
CA ASP A 71 -5.49 4.73 10.21
C ASP A 71 -6.13 5.09 8.88
N ALA A 72 -6.37 4.11 8.02
CA ALA A 72 -6.90 4.35 6.68
C ALA A 72 -8.41 4.50 6.68
N GLU A 73 -8.90 5.40 5.87
CA GLU A 73 -10.33 5.47 5.55
C GLU A 73 -10.65 4.44 4.45
N ILE A 74 -9.71 4.24 3.54
CA ILE A 74 -9.85 3.34 2.42
C ILE A 74 -8.63 2.41 2.37
N VAL A 75 -8.87 1.11 2.27
CA VAL A 75 -7.83 0.11 2.06
C VAL A 75 -8.01 -0.46 0.66
N VAL A 76 -7.02 -0.25 -0.20
CA VAL A 76 -7.05 -0.80 -1.56
C VAL A 76 -6.20 -2.06 -1.58
N SER A 77 -6.82 -3.20 -1.76
CA SER A 77 -6.12 -4.48 -1.80
C SER A 77 -5.70 -4.81 -3.22
N VAL A 78 -4.39 -4.97 -3.41
CA VAL A 78 -3.78 -5.30 -4.71
C VAL A 78 -2.94 -6.58 -4.55
N VAL A 79 -3.34 -7.43 -3.62
CA VAL A 79 -2.65 -8.68 -3.32
C VAL A 79 -3.13 -9.76 -4.30
N PRO A 80 -2.22 -10.55 -4.89
CA PRO A 80 -2.64 -11.67 -5.72
C PRO A 80 -3.60 -12.58 -4.96
N SER A 81 -4.58 -13.14 -5.68
CA SER A 81 -5.68 -13.90 -5.05
C SER A 81 -5.19 -15.06 -4.17
N GLU A 82 -4.09 -15.70 -4.54
CA GLU A 82 -3.51 -16.81 -3.77
C GLU A 82 -2.97 -16.37 -2.40
N PHE A 83 -2.64 -15.09 -2.23
CA PHE A 83 -2.14 -14.55 -0.95
C PHE A 83 -3.18 -13.70 -0.22
N LEU A 84 -4.35 -13.54 -0.80
CA LEU A 84 -5.37 -12.62 -0.26
C LEU A 84 -5.85 -13.04 1.13
N ARG A 85 -6.19 -14.30 1.29
CA ARG A 85 -6.73 -14.79 2.57
C ARG A 85 -5.75 -14.65 3.72
N PRO A 86 -4.49 -15.11 3.61
CA PRO A 86 -3.54 -14.92 4.71
C PRO A 86 -3.22 -13.45 4.97
N THR A 87 -3.20 -12.62 3.93
CA THR A 87 -2.96 -11.19 4.10
C THR A 87 -4.10 -10.52 4.87
N LEU A 88 -5.35 -10.83 4.50
CA LEU A 88 -6.51 -10.30 5.22
C LEU A 88 -6.53 -10.77 6.66
N ALA A 89 -6.13 -12.01 6.94
CA ALA A 89 -6.05 -12.50 8.29
C ALA A 89 -5.05 -11.71 9.15
N ARG A 90 -3.92 -11.30 8.56
CA ARG A 90 -2.92 -10.53 9.29
C ARG A 90 -3.36 -9.12 9.60
N ILE A 91 -4.09 -8.46 8.70
CA ILE A 91 -4.52 -7.08 8.92
C ILE A 91 -5.82 -6.97 9.70
N ARG A 92 -6.58 -8.06 9.78
CA ARG A 92 -7.90 -8.07 10.42
C ARG A 92 -7.93 -7.47 11.82
N PRO A 93 -6.95 -7.75 12.71
CA PRO A 93 -6.96 -7.15 14.05
C PRO A 93 -6.86 -5.63 14.06
N TYR A 94 -6.38 -5.02 13.00
CA TYR A 94 -6.18 -3.58 12.90
C TYR A 94 -7.32 -2.87 12.17
N LEU A 95 -8.22 -3.62 11.53
CA LEU A 95 -9.34 -3.02 10.81
C LEU A 95 -10.37 -2.46 11.78
N ARG A 96 -11.01 -1.38 11.39
CA ARG A 96 -12.03 -0.71 12.19
C ARG A 96 -13.34 -0.60 11.42
N PRO A 97 -14.49 -0.52 12.13
CA PRO A 97 -15.77 -0.29 11.47
C PRO A 97 -15.77 1.00 10.67
N GLY A 98 -16.47 1.01 9.56
CA GLY A 98 -16.60 2.20 8.71
C GLY A 98 -15.53 2.34 7.65
N GLN A 99 -14.50 1.51 7.66
CA GLN A 99 -13.49 1.55 6.62
C GLN A 99 -14.03 0.96 5.31
N ILE A 100 -13.59 1.52 4.21
CA ILE A 100 -13.95 1.03 2.87
C ILE A 100 -12.80 0.17 2.37
N ILE A 101 -13.10 -1.06 1.97
CA ILE A 101 -12.10 -1.97 1.41
C ILE A 101 -12.41 -2.18 -0.06
N VAL A 102 -11.45 -1.86 -0.91
CA VAL A 102 -11.57 -1.99 -2.36
C VAL A 102 -10.59 -3.04 -2.84
N SER A 103 -11.07 -4.00 -3.60
CA SER A 103 -10.21 -5.00 -4.25
C SER A 103 -9.92 -4.56 -5.66
N ALA A 104 -8.63 -4.47 -6.00
CA ALA A 104 -8.16 -4.05 -7.33
C ALA A 104 -7.44 -5.19 -8.05
N THR A 105 -7.78 -6.42 -7.73
CA THR A 105 -7.19 -7.60 -8.40
C THR A 105 -7.97 -8.01 -9.62
#